data_47b6d939493005dfcef6b4bac1bc0bc6
#
_entry.id   47b6d939493005dfcef6b4bac1bc0bc6
#
_cell.length_a   1.000
_cell.length_b   1.000
_cell.length_c   1.000
_cell.angle_alpha   90.00
_cell.angle_beta   90.00
_cell.angle_gamma   90.00
#
_symmetry.space_group_name_H-M   'P 1'
#
loop_
_entity.id
_entity.type
_entity.pdbx_description
1 polymer ?
#
loop_
_entity_poly.entity_id
_entity_poly.type
_entity_poly.pdbx_seq_one_letter_code
_entity_poly.pdbx_strand_id
1 'polypeptide(L)'
;MFSVRRMAILALGCVLILSSCGDRKSSSSAAPDAGTGTHSADKAGAVANSGKVLNLYIWSDYLAADTLSNFEKQTGIKVHAAYFDTNETLETKLLAGSSGYDVVVPTASYFERQIKAGVYLTLDKSKLPNLKNMDPQLMSKVALHDPGNAHGIIYTWGTNGIGYNEKMVKELLPDAPLDSWRLVFDPAVASKVAKCGISVLDSPAEVMRGVYSYLGKDPNSQSPDDLVRGEAVLTKIRPYIRNINSSEYIEALANGDLCIAVGYNGDVMQARDRAHDANKGIEIKYFVPKEGSILWFDMLAIPKDAPDPDSAYAYLNYIMTPQVIADISNFKRYANANAASQPLVLPSVRDDPGIYPPPEQRQKLAVQLADSADQTRAITRIWQKFKTGQ
;
A
#
# COMPACT_ATOMS: atom_id res chain seq x y z
N MET A 1 10.22 -58.38 -8.90
CA MET A 1 9.14 -58.93 -8.07
C MET A 1 8.17 -57.79 -7.83
N PHE A 2 7.16 -57.66 -8.66
CA PHE A 2 5.71 -57.88 -8.46
C PHE A 2 5.19 -57.27 -7.14
N SER A 3 4.25 -56.35 -7.12
CA SER A 3 2.87 -56.49 -7.54
C SER A 3 2.15 -55.15 -7.70
N VAL A 4 1.46 -55.04 -8.79
CA VAL A 4 0.40 -54.07 -9.17
C VAL A 4 -0.90 -54.47 -8.47
N ARG A 5 -1.70 -53.53 -7.95
CA ARG A 5 -3.15 -53.71 -7.85
C ARG A 5 -3.92 -52.45 -8.21
N ARG A 6 -4.72 -52.65 -9.25
CA ARG A 6 -5.75 -51.76 -9.85
C ARG A 6 -7.09 -51.91 -9.14
N MET A 7 -8.00 -51.00 -9.57
CA MET A 7 -9.49 -51.05 -9.56
C MET A 7 -10.14 -50.36 -8.33
N ALA A 8 -11.24 -49.63 -8.46
CA ALA A 8 -12.28 -49.60 -9.49
C ALA A 8 -13.03 -48.26 -9.49
N ILE A 9 -13.58 -47.95 -10.65
CA ILE A 9 -14.56 -46.89 -11.03
C ILE A 9 -15.94 -47.30 -10.52
N LEU A 10 -16.75 -46.36 -10.03
CA LEU A 10 -18.20 -46.46 -10.02
C LEU A 10 -18.84 -45.11 -10.34
N ALA A 11 -19.48 -45.06 -11.50
CA ALA A 11 -20.41 -44.04 -11.94
C ALA A 11 -21.83 -44.56 -11.71
N LEU A 12 -22.77 -43.65 -11.39
CA LEU A 12 -24.23 -43.72 -11.61
C LEU A 12 -24.85 -42.62 -10.74
N GLY A 13 -25.81 -41.82 -11.10
CA GLY A 13 -26.70 -41.74 -12.28
C GLY A 13 -27.61 -40.52 -12.06
N CYS A 14 -28.05 -39.96 -13.18
CA CYS A 14 -29.02 -38.87 -13.29
C CYS A 14 -30.36 -39.19 -12.64
N VAL A 15 -31.04 -38.15 -12.08
CA VAL A 15 -32.50 -38.06 -12.15
C VAL A 15 -32.89 -36.58 -12.35
N LEU A 16 -33.52 -36.35 -13.51
CA LEU A 16 -34.31 -35.19 -13.88
C LEU A 16 -35.74 -35.36 -13.33
N ILE A 17 -36.31 -34.33 -12.72
CA ILE A 17 -37.77 -34.18 -12.65
C ILE A 17 -38.15 -32.75 -13.01
N LEU A 18 -38.93 -32.66 -14.06
CA LEU A 18 -39.65 -31.49 -14.58
C LEU A 18 -41.07 -31.41 -13.97
N SER A 19 -41.66 -30.25 -14.13
CA SER A 19 -43.12 -29.88 -14.04
C SER A 19 -43.46 -29.13 -12.74
N SER A 20 -44.25 -28.06 -12.72
CA SER A 20 -45.35 -27.65 -13.56
C SER A 20 -45.73 -26.18 -13.28
N CYS A 21 -46.25 -25.52 -14.31
CA CYS A 21 -46.93 -24.21 -14.30
C CYS A 21 -48.18 -24.15 -13.41
N GLY A 22 -48.53 -22.92 -12.96
CA GLY A 22 -49.81 -22.61 -12.34
C GLY A 22 -50.08 -21.11 -12.27
N ASP A 23 -50.68 -20.56 -13.32
CA ASP A 23 -51.34 -19.25 -13.37
C ASP A 23 -52.52 -19.18 -12.40
N ARG A 24 -52.75 -18.04 -11.73
CA ARG A 24 -54.08 -17.52 -11.46
C ARG A 24 -54.13 -16.00 -11.24
N LYS A 25 -55.09 -15.42 -11.95
CA LYS A 25 -55.45 -14.00 -12.08
C LYS A 25 -56.23 -13.46 -10.86
N SER A 26 -56.05 -12.17 -10.67
CA SER A 26 -56.99 -11.06 -10.39
C SER A 26 -58.10 -11.17 -9.33
N SER A 27 -58.17 -10.14 -8.49
CA SER A 27 -59.36 -9.27 -8.45
C SER A 27 -59.17 -8.03 -7.58
N SER A 28 -59.71 -6.92 -8.11
CA SER A 28 -59.81 -5.57 -7.59
C SER A 28 -60.83 -5.42 -6.44
N SER A 29 -60.65 -4.45 -5.54
CA SER A 29 -61.77 -3.57 -5.10
C SER A 29 -61.24 -2.36 -4.26
N ALA A 30 -61.61 -1.25 -4.73
CA ALA A 30 -61.95 0.09 -4.29
C ALA A 30 -61.69 0.54 -2.83
N ALA A 31 -61.26 1.81 -2.75
CA ALA A 31 -61.21 2.72 -1.60
C ALA A 31 -62.63 3.13 -1.08
N PRO A 32 -62.73 3.84 0.05
CA PRO A 32 -62.59 5.30 0.08
C PRO A 32 -61.99 5.97 1.34
N ASP A 33 -61.28 7.04 1.14
CA ASP A 33 -61.41 8.46 1.52
C ASP A 33 -61.23 8.94 2.99
N ALA A 34 -60.44 10.02 3.05
CA ALA A 34 -60.43 11.20 3.90
C ALA A 34 -59.81 11.12 5.32
N GLY A 35 -58.73 11.90 5.46
CA GLY A 35 -58.21 12.39 6.73
C GLY A 35 -57.00 13.27 6.60
N THR A 36 -57.21 14.59 6.41
CA THR A 36 -56.23 15.68 6.42
C THR A 36 -55.44 15.75 7.73
N GLY A 37 -54.12 15.67 7.65
CA GLY A 37 -53.21 15.93 8.76
C GLY A 37 -51.86 16.38 8.22
N THR A 38 -51.66 17.69 8.13
CA THR A 38 -50.39 18.34 7.80
C THR A 38 -49.38 18.13 8.93
N HIS A 39 -48.40 17.30 8.69
CA HIS A 39 -47.12 17.35 9.41
C HIS A 39 -46.03 17.49 8.39
N SER A 40 -45.35 18.66 8.46
CA SER A 40 -44.06 18.87 7.78
C SER A 40 -43.05 17.88 8.29
N ALA A 41 -42.74 16.86 7.50
CA ALA A 41 -41.60 16.00 7.72
C ALA A 41 -40.47 16.53 6.86
N ASP A 42 -39.38 16.88 7.51
CA ASP A 42 -38.11 17.18 6.90
C ASP A 42 -37.77 16.14 5.85
N LYS A 43 -37.62 16.61 4.61
CA LYS A 43 -37.07 15.80 3.53
C LYS A 43 -35.61 15.55 3.79
N ALA A 44 -35.27 14.50 4.56
CA ALA A 44 -34.01 13.81 4.39
C ALA A 44 -33.99 13.33 2.94
N GLY A 45 -33.18 13.98 2.11
CA GLY A 45 -33.07 13.66 0.68
C GLY A 45 -32.66 12.21 0.53
N ALA A 46 -33.54 11.39 0.02
CA ALA A 46 -33.18 10.06 -0.47
C ALA A 46 -32.13 10.25 -1.56
N VAL A 47 -30.91 9.80 -1.28
CA VAL A 47 -29.82 9.74 -2.26
C VAL A 47 -30.33 8.84 -3.39
N ALA A 48 -30.60 9.45 -4.55
CA ALA A 48 -31.01 8.70 -5.75
C ALA A 48 -29.87 7.72 -6.05
N ASN A 49 -30.21 6.41 -6.10
CA ASN A 49 -29.26 5.38 -6.55
C ASN A 49 -28.84 5.76 -7.97
N SER A 50 -27.61 6.26 -8.13
CA SER A 50 -27.15 6.86 -9.40
C SER A 50 -26.99 5.85 -10.52
N GLY A 51 -27.00 4.56 -10.22
CA GLY A 51 -26.62 3.48 -11.16
C GLY A 51 -25.15 3.53 -11.57
N LYS A 52 -24.35 4.46 -11.01
CA LYS A 52 -22.93 4.63 -11.28
C LYS A 52 -22.11 3.63 -10.51
N VAL A 53 -20.99 3.23 -11.10
CA VAL A 53 -20.03 2.28 -10.53
C VAL A 53 -18.64 2.88 -10.62
N LEU A 54 -17.89 2.81 -9.54
CA LEU A 54 -16.47 3.13 -9.47
C LEU A 54 -15.67 1.83 -9.48
N ASN A 55 -14.79 1.66 -10.44
CA ASN A 55 -13.83 0.56 -10.48
C ASN A 55 -12.50 1.03 -9.88
N LEU A 56 -12.22 0.61 -8.65
CA LEU A 56 -11.01 0.97 -7.90
C LEU A 56 -9.97 -0.15 -7.99
N TYR A 57 -8.71 0.18 -8.32
CA TYR A 57 -7.58 -0.75 -8.27
C TYR A 57 -6.53 -0.22 -7.32
N ILE A 58 -6.38 -0.89 -6.19
CA ILE A 58 -5.63 -0.40 -5.03
C ILE A 58 -4.80 -1.53 -4.43
N TRP A 59 -3.79 -1.17 -3.64
CA TRP A 59 -3.00 -2.11 -2.87
C TRP A 59 -3.88 -2.97 -1.95
N SER A 60 -3.49 -4.24 -1.79
CA SER A 60 -4.11 -5.10 -0.79
C SER A 60 -3.99 -4.49 0.60
N ASP A 61 -5.06 -4.61 1.38
CA ASP A 61 -5.10 -4.16 2.78
C ASP A 61 -4.76 -2.67 3.01
N TYR A 62 -5.23 -1.77 2.12
CA TYR A 62 -4.83 -0.34 2.09
C TYR A 62 -5.98 0.65 2.36
N LEU A 63 -7.11 0.17 2.91
CA LEU A 63 -8.30 0.95 3.26
C LEU A 63 -8.72 0.65 4.70
N ALA A 64 -9.36 1.60 5.37
CA ALA A 64 -10.11 1.30 6.59
C ALA A 64 -11.40 0.52 6.23
N ALA A 65 -11.86 -0.32 7.14
CA ALA A 65 -12.91 -1.30 6.88
C ALA A 65 -14.22 -0.71 6.31
N ASP A 66 -14.55 0.50 6.70
CA ASP A 66 -15.80 1.18 6.34
C ASP A 66 -15.64 2.27 5.26
N THR A 67 -14.41 2.52 4.77
CA THR A 67 -14.13 3.59 3.80
C THR A 67 -15.02 3.51 2.55
N LEU A 68 -15.10 2.34 1.93
CA LEU A 68 -15.89 2.17 0.69
C LEU A 68 -17.38 2.20 0.98
N SER A 69 -17.85 1.54 2.04
CA SER A 69 -19.27 1.55 2.39
C SER A 69 -19.80 2.94 2.74
N ASN A 70 -18.97 3.78 3.36
CA ASN A 70 -19.32 5.16 3.67
C ASN A 70 -19.35 6.03 2.41
N PHE A 71 -18.41 5.83 1.47
CA PHE A 71 -18.46 6.47 0.16
C PHE A 71 -19.75 6.12 -0.60
N GLU A 72 -20.11 4.83 -0.67
CA GLU A 72 -21.33 4.38 -1.31
C GLU A 72 -22.59 4.99 -0.69
N LYS A 73 -22.66 5.03 0.64
CA LYS A 73 -23.79 5.64 1.38
C LYS A 73 -23.91 7.14 1.09
N GLN A 74 -22.77 7.83 1.03
CA GLN A 74 -22.74 9.29 0.85
C GLN A 74 -23.08 9.71 -0.58
N THR A 75 -22.65 8.92 -1.58
CA THR A 75 -22.71 9.31 -3.00
C THR A 75 -23.72 8.54 -3.82
N GLY A 76 -24.17 7.38 -3.36
CA GLY A 76 -24.96 6.43 -4.15
C GLY A 76 -24.15 5.70 -5.25
N ILE A 77 -22.83 5.95 -5.36
CA ILE A 77 -21.95 5.29 -6.33
C ILE A 77 -21.50 3.96 -5.74
N LYS A 78 -21.70 2.85 -6.46
CA LYS A 78 -21.20 1.54 -6.04
C LYS A 78 -19.72 1.40 -6.33
N VAL A 79 -18.98 0.67 -5.48
CA VAL A 79 -17.54 0.47 -5.66
C VAL A 79 -17.22 -1.00 -5.92
N HIS A 80 -16.56 -1.24 -7.05
CA HIS A 80 -15.90 -2.52 -7.34
C HIS A 80 -14.40 -2.35 -7.09
N ALA A 81 -13.92 -2.88 -5.98
CA ALA A 81 -12.52 -2.84 -5.63
C ALA A 81 -11.81 -4.11 -6.11
N ALA A 82 -10.70 -3.93 -6.80
CA ALA A 82 -9.72 -4.96 -7.12
C ALA A 82 -8.38 -4.60 -6.48
N TYR A 83 -7.56 -5.59 -6.19
CA TYR A 83 -6.33 -5.41 -5.42
C TYR A 83 -5.10 -5.90 -6.19
N PHE A 84 -3.95 -5.30 -5.89
CA PHE A 84 -2.65 -5.71 -6.38
C PHE A 84 -1.60 -5.63 -5.26
N ASP A 85 -0.48 -6.32 -5.45
CA ASP A 85 0.59 -6.43 -4.46
C ASP A 85 1.93 -5.88 -4.97
N THR A 86 2.02 -5.50 -6.26
CA THR A 86 3.24 -4.92 -6.83
C THR A 86 2.92 -3.82 -7.84
N ASN A 87 3.76 -2.79 -7.90
CA ASN A 87 3.67 -1.74 -8.91
C ASN A 87 3.81 -2.28 -10.34
N GLU A 88 4.60 -3.34 -10.54
CA GLU A 88 4.79 -4.00 -11.82
C GLU A 88 3.49 -4.62 -12.36
N THR A 89 2.69 -5.21 -11.47
CA THR A 89 1.37 -5.74 -11.81
C THR A 89 0.43 -4.62 -12.26
N LEU A 90 0.37 -3.53 -11.48
CA LEU A 90 -0.40 -2.34 -11.85
C LEU A 90 0.07 -1.76 -13.19
N GLU A 91 1.37 -1.55 -13.36
CA GLU A 91 1.95 -0.96 -14.56
C GLU A 91 1.66 -1.79 -15.82
N THR A 92 1.85 -3.11 -15.72
CA THR A 92 1.54 -4.03 -16.84
C THR A 92 0.08 -3.89 -17.27
N LYS A 93 -0.84 -3.78 -16.31
CA LYS A 93 -2.26 -3.61 -16.57
C LYS A 93 -2.56 -2.28 -17.26
N LEU A 94 -1.96 -1.19 -16.78
CA LEU A 94 -2.19 0.15 -17.31
C LEU A 94 -1.58 0.34 -18.70
N LEU A 95 -0.36 -0.17 -18.93
CA LEU A 95 0.33 -0.05 -20.23
C LEU A 95 -0.32 -0.92 -21.32
N ALA A 96 -1.05 -1.98 -20.95
CA ALA A 96 -1.83 -2.76 -21.90
C ALA A 96 -3.02 -1.97 -22.49
N GLY A 97 -3.45 -0.89 -21.83
CA GLY A 97 -4.62 -0.10 -22.19
C GLY A 97 -5.93 -0.79 -21.87
N SER A 98 -7.03 -0.05 -21.95
CA SER A 98 -8.37 -0.55 -21.59
C SER A 98 -8.38 -1.23 -20.23
N SER A 99 -7.78 -0.53 -19.25
CA SER A 99 -7.58 -1.09 -17.91
C SER A 99 -8.89 -1.45 -17.21
N GLY A 100 -9.96 -0.73 -17.52
CA GLY A 100 -11.28 -0.89 -16.94
C GLY A 100 -11.40 -0.28 -15.54
N TYR A 101 -10.38 0.42 -15.05
CA TYR A 101 -10.39 1.07 -13.75
C TYR A 101 -10.60 2.58 -13.86
N ASP A 102 -11.30 3.13 -12.87
CA ASP A 102 -11.57 4.56 -12.76
C ASP A 102 -10.53 5.25 -11.86
N VAL A 103 -10.09 4.57 -10.80
CA VAL A 103 -9.05 5.06 -9.90
C VAL A 103 -8.01 3.97 -9.65
N VAL A 104 -6.74 4.36 -9.68
CA VAL A 104 -5.60 3.49 -9.38
C VAL A 104 -4.65 4.16 -8.39
N VAL A 105 -3.83 3.35 -7.70
CA VAL A 105 -2.95 3.84 -6.61
C VAL A 105 -1.49 3.42 -6.84
N PRO A 106 -0.78 4.00 -7.82
CA PRO A 106 0.65 3.76 -8.04
C PRO A 106 1.53 4.46 -6.99
N THR A 107 2.71 3.90 -6.74
CA THR A 107 3.78 4.63 -6.05
C THR A 107 4.39 5.70 -6.99
N ALA A 108 4.78 6.84 -6.45
CA ALA A 108 5.15 8.04 -7.21
C ALA A 108 6.31 7.82 -8.21
N SER A 109 7.28 6.95 -7.91
CA SER A 109 8.37 6.61 -8.82
C SER A 109 7.90 5.85 -10.07
N TYR A 110 6.86 5.02 -9.95
CA TYR A 110 6.19 4.36 -11.08
C TYR A 110 5.24 5.32 -11.78
N PHE A 111 4.51 6.11 -11.01
CA PHE A 111 3.60 7.13 -11.51
C PHE A 111 4.29 8.11 -12.46
N GLU A 112 5.50 8.58 -12.14
CA GLU A 112 6.31 9.46 -12.99
C GLU A 112 6.51 8.88 -14.40
N ARG A 113 6.91 7.63 -14.52
CA ARG A 113 7.13 7.01 -15.84
C ARG A 113 5.83 6.69 -16.57
N GLN A 114 4.77 6.38 -15.83
CA GLN A 114 3.43 6.16 -16.37
C GLN A 114 2.80 7.45 -16.89
N ILE A 115 3.07 8.61 -16.24
CA ILE A 115 2.73 9.94 -16.78
C ILE A 115 3.44 10.16 -18.14
N LYS A 116 4.75 9.89 -18.21
CA LYS A 116 5.52 10.02 -19.46
C LYS A 116 4.99 9.10 -20.58
N ALA A 117 4.40 7.97 -20.22
CA ALA A 117 3.73 7.05 -21.14
C ALA A 117 2.28 7.50 -21.51
N GLY A 118 1.79 8.60 -20.94
CA GLY A 118 0.46 9.14 -21.25
C GLY A 118 -0.71 8.32 -20.71
N VAL A 119 -0.50 7.60 -19.60
CA VAL A 119 -1.48 6.66 -19.01
C VAL A 119 -2.59 7.40 -18.25
N TYR A 120 -2.34 8.60 -17.74
CA TYR A 120 -3.24 9.29 -16.82
C TYR A 120 -3.93 10.51 -17.43
N LEU A 121 -5.11 10.82 -16.91
CA LEU A 121 -5.79 12.10 -17.16
C LEU A 121 -5.03 13.23 -16.47
N THR A 122 -4.96 14.39 -17.13
CA THR A 122 -4.67 15.64 -16.43
C THR A 122 -5.89 16.03 -15.60
N LEU A 123 -5.70 16.22 -14.29
CA LEU A 123 -6.79 16.50 -13.36
C LEU A 123 -7.40 17.89 -13.56
N ASP A 124 -8.70 17.93 -13.68
CA ASP A 124 -9.47 19.16 -13.53
C ASP A 124 -9.60 19.52 -12.03
N LYS A 125 -8.72 20.39 -11.56
CA LYS A 125 -8.68 20.77 -10.14
C LYS A 125 -9.95 21.50 -9.66
N SER A 126 -10.76 22.04 -10.55
CA SER A 126 -12.05 22.64 -10.19
C SER A 126 -13.05 21.59 -9.65
N LYS A 127 -12.90 20.33 -10.03
CA LYS A 127 -13.68 19.19 -9.53
C LYS A 127 -13.18 18.65 -8.17
N LEU A 128 -12.10 19.20 -7.62
CA LEU A 128 -11.43 18.74 -6.40
C LEU A 128 -11.39 19.83 -5.31
N PRO A 129 -12.54 20.29 -4.78
CA PRO A 129 -12.59 21.37 -3.79
C PRO A 129 -11.81 21.05 -2.50
N ASN A 130 -11.61 19.79 -2.15
CA ASN A 130 -10.83 19.36 -0.99
C ASN A 130 -9.31 19.37 -1.22
N LEU A 131 -8.83 19.63 -2.44
CA LEU A 131 -7.41 19.76 -2.74
C LEU A 131 -6.71 20.84 -1.88
N LYS A 132 -7.45 21.87 -1.44
CA LYS A 132 -7.00 22.91 -0.51
C LYS A 132 -6.54 22.40 0.86
N ASN A 133 -6.95 21.18 1.22
CA ASN A 133 -6.60 20.54 2.49
C ASN A 133 -5.20 19.89 2.47
N MET A 134 -4.62 19.73 1.28
CA MET A 134 -3.34 19.04 1.12
C MET A 134 -2.17 19.88 1.63
N ASP A 135 -1.17 19.22 2.23
CA ASP A 135 0.05 19.84 2.72
C ASP A 135 0.90 20.36 1.55
N PRO A 136 1.14 21.69 1.45
CA PRO A 136 1.87 22.26 0.34
C PRO A 136 3.34 21.84 0.27
N GLN A 137 3.96 21.49 1.41
CA GLN A 137 5.36 21.01 1.42
C GLN A 137 5.46 19.60 0.82
N LEU A 138 4.54 18.71 1.16
CA LEU A 138 4.49 17.37 0.59
C LEU A 138 4.10 17.42 -0.89
N MET A 139 3.13 18.26 -1.26
CA MET A 139 2.77 18.49 -2.67
C MET A 139 3.94 19.03 -3.50
N SER A 140 4.77 19.89 -2.91
CA SER A 140 6.01 20.37 -3.54
C SER A 140 7.04 19.24 -3.77
N LYS A 141 7.14 18.28 -2.85
CA LYS A 141 8.03 17.10 -3.03
C LYS A 141 7.54 16.18 -4.15
N VAL A 142 6.23 15.93 -4.22
CA VAL A 142 5.63 15.09 -5.28
C VAL A 142 5.70 15.77 -6.65
N ALA A 143 5.80 17.10 -6.71
CA ALA A 143 6.00 17.82 -7.98
C ALA A 143 7.29 17.42 -8.72
N LEU A 144 8.24 16.72 -8.07
CA LEU A 144 9.40 16.09 -8.73
C LEU A 144 8.96 14.94 -9.66
N HIS A 145 7.88 14.25 -9.34
CA HIS A 145 7.32 13.15 -10.14
C HIS A 145 6.21 13.62 -11.09
N ASP A 146 5.41 14.56 -10.63
CA ASP A 146 4.24 15.10 -11.34
C ASP A 146 4.31 16.64 -11.36
N PRO A 147 5.00 17.25 -12.33
CA PRO A 147 5.14 18.69 -12.41
C PRO A 147 3.80 19.41 -12.35
N GLY A 148 3.68 20.33 -11.38
CA GLY A 148 2.44 21.05 -11.09
C GLY A 148 1.35 20.19 -10.40
N ASN A 149 1.64 18.97 -9.99
CA ASN A 149 0.66 18.02 -9.45
C ASN A 149 -0.56 17.92 -10.37
N ALA A 150 -0.27 17.61 -11.65
CA ALA A 150 -1.26 17.71 -12.71
C ALA A 150 -2.07 16.43 -12.90
N HIS A 151 -1.58 15.25 -12.44
CA HIS A 151 -2.17 13.96 -12.79
C HIS A 151 -2.64 13.15 -11.58
N GLY A 152 -2.18 13.49 -10.36
CA GLY A 152 -2.55 12.73 -9.16
C GLY A 152 -2.56 13.58 -7.89
N ILE A 153 -3.09 12.97 -6.83
CA ILE A 153 -3.04 13.49 -5.47
C ILE A 153 -2.36 12.49 -4.55
N ILE A 154 -1.70 12.96 -3.50
CA ILE A 154 -1.09 12.08 -2.52
C ILE A 154 -2.20 11.37 -1.73
N TYR A 155 -2.15 10.05 -1.69
CA TYR A 155 -2.99 9.22 -0.84
C TYR A 155 -2.36 9.05 0.53
N THR A 156 -1.25 8.34 0.59
CA THR A 156 -0.43 8.16 1.79
C THR A 156 1.04 8.33 1.46
N TRP A 157 1.86 8.45 2.50
CA TRP A 157 3.30 8.49 2.36
C TRP A 157 3.97 7.78 3.54
N GLY A 158 5.19 7.37 3.35
CA GLY A 158 5.93 6.67 4.38
C GLY A 158 7.42 6.56 4.09
N THR A 159 8.08 5.76 4.92
CA THR A 159 9.52 5.54 4.87
C THR A 159 9.82 4.05 4.85
N ASN A 160 10.95 3.68 4.27
CA ASN A 160 11.54 2.37 4.47
C ASN A 160 12.52 2.45 5.64
N GLY A 161 12.56 1.39 6.42
CA GLY A 161 13.44 1.31 7.57
C GLY A 161 13.56 -0.11 8.09
N ILE A 162 13.86 -0.23 9.37
CA ILE A 162 14.04 -1.53 10.00
C ILE A 162 13.04 -1.69 11.13
N GLY A 163 12.15 -2.68 10.99
CA GLY A 163 11.33 -3.23 12.07
C GLY A 163 12.10 -4.31 12.82
N TYR A 164 12.00 -4.34 14.13
CA TYR A 164 12.75 -5.32 14.92
C TYR A 164 12.08 -5.67 16.25
N ASN A 165 12.27 -6.92 16.67
CA ASN A 165 11.97 -7.38 18.02
C ASN A 165 13.17 -7.07 18.92
N GLU A 166 13.04 -6.04 19.76
CA GLU A 166 14.15 -5.51 20.56
C GLU A 166 14.75 -6.58 21.48
N LYS A 167 13.91 -7.36 22.15
CA LYS A 167 14.35 -8.40 23.08
C LYS A 167 15.18 -9.46 22.37
N MET A 168 14.66 -10.03 21.27
CA MET A 168 15.35 -11.10 20.53
C MET A 168 16.68 -10.62 19.93
N VAL A 169 16.70 -9.39 19.41
CA VAL A 169 17.94 -8.82 18.85
C VAL A 169 18.99 -8.60 19.94
N LYS A 170 18.60 -8.02 21.09
CA LYS A 170 19.53 -7.74 22.20
C LYS A 170 20.02 -9.00 22.90
N GLU A 171 19.23 -10.07 22.92
CA GLU A 171 19.68 -11.38 23.42
C GLU A 171 20.83 -11.95 22.60
N LEU A 172 20.84 -11.71 21.28
CA LEU A 172 21.90 -12.21 20.38
C LEU A 172 23.07 -11.22 20.23
N LEU A 173 22.77 -9.93 20.29
CA LEU A 173 23.73 -8.85 20.12
C LEU A 173 23.34 -7.66 21.02
N PRO A 174 23.83 -7.63 22.30
CA PRO A 174 23.49 -6.57 23.25
C PRO A 174 23.77 -5.16 22.72
N ASP A 175 24.86 -4.98 21.96
CA ASP A 175 25.28 -3.70 21.36
C ASP A 175 24.86 -3.58 19.88
N ALA A 176 23.71 -4.15 19.52
CA ALA A 176 23.18 -4.07 18.16
C ALA A 176 23.01 -2.60 17.71
N PRO A 177 23.39 -2.25 16.46
CA PRO A 177 23.23 -0.90 15.95
C PRO A 177 21.75 -0.63 15.55
N LEU A 178 20.90 -0.38 16.55
CA LEU A 178 19.45 -0.19 16.42
C LEU A 178 19.07 1.22 15.88
N ASP A 179 19.96 1.84 15.13
CA ASP A 179 19.77 3.13 14.47
C ASP A 179 20.43 3.18 13.09
N SER A 180 20.85 2.03 12.55
CA SER A 180 21.74 1.98 11.37
C SER A 180 21.39 0.81 10.44
N TRP A 181 21.53 1.03 9.14
CA TRP A 181 21.49 -0.03 8.12
C TRP A 181 22.51 -1.16 8.36
N ARG A 182 23.54 -0.92 9.16
CA ARG A 182 24.51 -1.95 9.58
C ARG A 182 23.85 -3.16 10.19
N LEU A 183 22.69 -3.01 10.84
CA LEU A 183 21.97 -4.13 11.44
C LEU A 183 21.66 -5.25 10.42
N VAL A 184 21.44 -4.87 9.16
CA VAL A 184 21.11 -5.80 8.07
C VAL A 184 22.24 -5.92 7.03
N PHE A 185 22.87 -4.81 6.65
CA PHE A 185 23.80 -4.78 5.51
C PHE A 185 25.28 -4.96 5.88
N ASP A 186 25.64 -4.95 7.17
CA ASP A 186 26.98 -5.32 7.63
C ASP A 186 27.04 -6.84 7.92
N PRO A 187 27.79 -7.65 7.12
CA PRO A 187 27.86 -9.09 7.34
C PRO A 187 28.33 -9.50 8.73
N ALA A 188 29.20 -8.68 9.36
CA ALA A 188 29.71 -8.96 10.70
C ALA A 188 28.62 -8.78 11.79
N VAL A 189 27.62 -7.96 11.54
CA VAL A 189 26.44 -7.75 12.40
C VAL A 189 25.35 -8.74 12.04
N ALA A 190 24.97 -8.83 10.76
CA ALA A 190 23.90 -9.68 10.27
C ALA A 190 24.09 -11.16 10.63
N SER A 191 25.35 -11.66 10.55
CA SER A 191 25.68 -13.04 10.92
C SER A 191 25.33 -13.38 12.37
N LYS A 192 25.46 -12.42 13.29
CA LYS A 192 25.18 -12.62 14.72
C LYS A 192 23.69 -12.71 15.02
N VAL A 193 22.87 -11.96 14.28
CA VAL A 193 21.41 -11.89 14.48
C VAL A 193 20.62 -12.78 13.51
N ALA A 194 21.28 -13.38 12.50
CA ALA A 194 20.63 -14.22 11.50
C ALA A 194 19.82 -15.38 12.10
N LYS A 195 20.21 -15.89 13.28
CA LYS A 195 19.54 -17.02 13.94
C LYS A 195 18.07 -16.69 14.26
N CYS A 196 17.74 -15.46 14.65
CA CYS A 196 16.36 -15.08 14.93
C CYS A 196 15.56 -14.70 13.67
N GLY A 197 16.21 -14.58 12.52
CA GLY A 197 15.60 -14.35 11.22
C GLY A 197 15.62 -12.89 10.79
N ILE A 198 16.16 -12.66 9.60
CA ILE A 198 16.16 -11.38 8.91
C ILE A 198 15.32 -11.52 7.64
N SER A 199 14.37 -10.61 7.43
CA SER A 199 13.60 -10.46 6.19
C SER A 199 13.97 -9.17 5.48
N VAL A 200 13.92 -9.18 4.15
CA VAL A 200 14.00 -7.98 3.32
C VAL A 200 12.82 -7.96 2.35
N LEU A 201 12.42 -6.76 1.94
CA LEU A 201 11.36 -6.57 0.93
C LEU A 201 11.72 -7.29 -0.38
N ASP A 202 10.76 -7.89 -1.06
CA ASP A 202 10.90 -8.31 -2.47
C ASP A 202 10.65 -7.10 -3.39
N SER A 203 11.48 -6.06 -3.18
CA SER A 203 11.46 -4.81 -3.94
C SER A 203 12.91 -4.42 -4.26
N PRO A 204 13.39 -4.81 -5.46
CA PRO A 204 14.80 -4.64 -5.85
C PRO A 204 15.29 -3.20 -5.74
N ALA A 205 14.51 -2.25 -6.24
CA ALA A 205 14.88 -0.84 -6.25
C ALA A 205 14.96 -0.27 -4.83
N GLU A 206 14.03 -0.60 -3.96
CA GLU A 206 13.95 -0.05 -2.59
C GLU A 206 15.04 -0.62 -1.69
N VAL A 207 15.30 -1.93 -1.79
CA VAL A 207 16.39 -2.55 -1.02
C VAL A 207 17.74 -2.00 -1.49
N MET A 208 17.94 -1.79 -2.80
CA MET A 208 19.17 -1.20 -3.32
C MET A 208 19.37 0.23 -2.81
N ARG A 209 18.33 1.03 -2.67
CA ARG A 209 18.40 2.38 -2.08
C ARG A 209 18.83 2.34 -0.61
N GLY A 210 18.34 1.39 0.16
CA GLY A 210 18.83 1.14 1.52
C GLY A 210 20.31 0.78 1.54
N VAL A 211 20.76 -0.05 0.59
CA VAL A 211 22.18 -0.40 0.44
C VAL A 211 23.03 0.82 0.05
N TYR A 212 22.55 1.68 -0.85
CA TYR A 212 23.25 2.92 -1.19
C TYR A 212 23.38 3.85 0.01
N SER A 213 22.31 4.01 0.79
CA SER A 213 22.35 4.77 2.05
C SER A 213 23.36 4.17 3.02
N TYR A 214 23.40 2.86 3.19
CA TYR A 214 24.40 2.15 4.00
C TYR A 214 25.85 2.44 3.55
N LEU A 215 26.07 2.54 2.25
CA LEU A 215 27.37 2.88 1.65
C LEU A 215 27.71 4.38 1.71
N GLY A 216 26.83 5.22 2.28
CA GLY A 216 26.99 6.67 2.30
C GLY A 216 26.86 7.31 0.91
N LYS A 217 26.05 6.69 0.05
CA LYS A 217 25.77 7.15 -1.32
C LYS A 217 24.38 7.77 -1.41
N ASP A 218 24.15 8.55 -2.48
CA ASP A 218 22.81 9.01 -2.81
C ASP A 218 21.88 7.80 -3.01
N PRO A 219 20.75 7.69 -2.29
CA PRO A 219 19.79 6.63 -2.51
C PRO A 219 19.28 6.52 -3.95
N ASN A 220 19.29 7.61 -4.70
CA ASN A 220 18.90 7.67 -6.13
C ASN A 220 20.09 7.54 -7.09
N SER A 221 21.25 7.05 -6.64
CA SER A 221 22.44 6.93 -7.47
C SER A 221 22.17 6.08 -8.73
N GLN A 222 22.55 6.62 -9.88
CA GLN A 222 22.55 5.93 -11.18
C GLN A 222 23.98 5.52 -11.59
N SER A 223 24.94 5.61 -10.66
CA SER A 223 26.35 5.30 -10.92
C SER A 223 26.56 3.79 -11.06
N PRO A 224 27.21 3.32 -12.16
CA PRO A 224 27.59 1.92 -12.32
C PRO A 224 28.51 1.42 -11.17
N ASP A 225 29.39 2.28 -10.67
CA ASP A 225 30.28 1.91 -9.56
C ASP A 225 29.51 1.69 -8.25
N ASP A 226 28.51 2.50 -7.96
CA ASP A 226 27.67 2.33 -6.77
C ASP A 226 26.81 1.06 -6.91
N LEU A 227 26.36 0.74 -8.13
CA LEU A 227 25.63 -0.49 -8.41
C LEU A 227 26.48 -1.74 -8.14
N VAL A 228 27.75 -1.75 -8.60
CA VAL A 228 28.68 -2.85 -8.33
C VAL A 228 28.98 -3.02 -6.84
N ARG A 229 29.15 -1.91 -6.13
CA ARG A 229 29.32 -1.92 -4.66
C ARG A 229 28.06 -2.44 -3.96
N GLY A 230 26.88 -2.06 -4.45
CA GLY A 230 25.61 -2.54 -3.93
C GLY A 230 25.42 -4.04 -4.14
N GLU A 231 25.75 -4.57 -5.32
CA GLU A 231 25.74 -6.01 -5.59
C GLU A 231 26.67 -6.76 -4.63
N ALA A 232 27.87 -6.23 -4.38
CA ALA A 232 28.80 -6.84 -3.44
C ALA A 232 28.29 -6.88 -2.00
N VAL A 233 27.53 -5.89 -1.55
CA VAL A 233 26.87 -5.91 -0.22
C VAL A 233 25.79 -6.98 -0.21
N LEU A 234 24.88 -7.00 -1.18
CA LEU A 234 23.80 -7.98 -1.26
C LEU A 234 24.34 -9.41 -1.27
N THR A 235 25.37 -9.68 -2.07
CA THR A 235 26.02 -10.99 -2.13
C THR A 235 26.55 -11.44 -0.76
N LYS A 236 27.21 -10.52 -0.02
CA LYS A 236 27.79 -10.83 1.29
C LYS A 236 26.75 -11.10 2.37
N ILE A 237 25.59 -10.42 2.30
CA ILE A 237 24.54 -10.60 3.33
C ILE A 237 23.55 -11.72 2.99
N ARG A 238 23.52 -12.18 1.73
CA ARG A 238 22.54 -13.19 1.28
C ARG A 238 22.45 -14.42 2.19
N PRO A 239 23.57 -15.00 2.70
CA PRO A 239 23.52 -16.18 3.58
C PRO A 239 22.77 -15.93 4.91
N TYR A 240 22.59 -14.68 5.31
CA TYR A 240 21.97 -14.30 6.57
C TYR A 240 20.50 -13.90 6.42
N ILE A 241 20.02 -13.76 5.18
CA ILE A 241 18.63 -13.40 4.89
C ILE A 241 17.78 -14.67 4.85
N ARG A 242 16.80 -14.74 5.74
CA ARG A 242 15.86 -15.87 5.82
C ARG A 242 14.77 -15.74 4.78
N ASN A 243 14.13 -14.56 4.68
CA ASN A 243 12.98 -14.32 3.81
C ASN A 243 13.20 -13.10 2.91
N ILE A 244 12.69 -13.18 1.69
CA ILE A 244 12.58 -12.08 0.75
C ILE A 244 11.10 -11.99 0.37
N ASN A 245 10.36 -11.07 1.01
CA ASN A 245 8.92 -10.96 0.87
C ASN A 245 8.44 -9.58 1.35
N SER A 246 7.41 -9.01 0.70
CA SER A 246 6.92 -7.65 0.98
C SER A 246 5.65 -7.58 1.83
N SER A 247 5.10 -8.70 2.31
CA SER A 247 3.86 -8.74 3.11
C SER A 247 3.92 -9.69 4.30
N GLU A 248 4.45 -10.90 4.13
CA GLU A 248 4.46 -11.95 5.18
C GLU A 248 5.27 -11.57 6.42
N TYR A 249 6.23 -10.65 6.28
CA TYR A 249 7.05 -10.19 7.42
C TYR A 249 6.22 -9.51 8.52
N ILE A 250 5.03 -8.98 8.21
CA ILE A 250 4.13 -8.34 9.19
C ILE A 250 3.71 -9.37 10.25
N GLU A 251 3.16 -10.50 9.78
CA GLU A 251 2.75 -11.59 10.68
C GLU A 251 3.95 -12.26 11.36
N ALA A 252 5.03 -12.47 10.61
CA ALA A 252 6.22 -13.10 11.13
C ALA A 252 6.90 -12.31 12.26
N LEU A 253 6.93 -10.96 12.14
CA LEU A 253 7.36 -10.07 13.25
C LEU A 253 6.39 -10.16 14.42
N ALA A 254 5.07 -10.03 14.17
CA ALA A 254 4.05 -10.03 15.20
C ALA A 254 4.03 -11.32 16.03
N ASN A 255 4.32 -12.46 15.40
CA ASN A 255 4.37 -13.77 16.04
C ASN A 255 5.74 -14.12 16.66
N GLY A 256 6.80 -13.34 16.38
CA GLY A 256 8.15 -13.61 16.83
C GLY A 256 8.90 -14.66 16.00
N ASP A 257 8.42 -14.99 14.81
CA ASP A 257 9.10 -15.90 13.87
C ASP A 257 10.30 -15.24 13.18
N LEU A 258 10.26 -13.89 13.12
CA LEU A 258 11.35 -13.02 12.66
C LEU A 258 11.67 -11.99 13.75
N CYS A 259 12.93 -11.61 13.82
CA CYS A 259 13.34 -10.54 14.73
C CYS A 259 13.72 -9.24 14.02
N ILE A 260 13.99 -9.27 12.72
CA ILE A 260 14.39 -8.11 11.93
C ILE A 260 13.70 -8.17 10.56
N ALA A 261 13.15 -7.04 10.13
CA ALA A 261 12.65 -6.86 8.78
C ALA A 261 13.03 -5.48 8.22
N VAL A 262 13.61 -5.44 7.04
CA VAL A 262 13.59 -4.25 6.20
C VAL A 262 12.17 -4.14 5.67
N GLY A 263 11.46 -3.06 6.00
CA GLY A 263 10.04 -2.95 5.72
C GLY A 263 9.53 -1.52 5.64
N TYR A 264 8.27 -1.42 5.27
CA TYR A 264 7.52 -0.17 5.27
C TYR A 264 7.11 0.19 6.70
N ASN A 265 7.20 1.47 7.04
CA ASN A 265 6.92 1.92 8.41
C ASN A 265 5.53 1.50 8.90
N GLY A 266 4.46 1.73 8.12
CA GLY A 266 3.09 1.40 8.52
C GLY A 266 2.87 -0.09 8.74
N ASP A 267 3.50 -0.94 7.93
CA ASP A 267 3.44 -2.39 8.09
C ASP A 267 4.09 -2.87 9.39
N VAL A 268 5.25 -2.29 9.72
CA VAL A 268 5.91 -2.57 11.01
C VAL A 268 5.06 -2.10 12.18
N MET A 269 4.37 -0.95 12.04
CA MET A 269 3.42 -0.49 13.07
C MET A 269 2.22 -1.44 13.20
N GLN A 270 1.71 -1.97 12.10
CA GLN A 270 0.66 -3.01 12.15
C GLN A 270 1.17 -4.29 12.84
N ALA A 271 2.39 -4.72 12.55
CA ALA A 271 3.01 -5.86 13.24
C ALA A 271 3.13 -5.60 14.76
N ARG A 272 3.52 -4.40 15.16
CA ARG A 272 3.58 -3.97 16.56
C ARG A 272 2.21 -4.06 17.24
N ASP A 273 1.19 -3.51 16.59
CA ASP A 273 -0.16 -3.49 17.14
C ASP A 273 -0.71 -4.92 17.27
N ARG A 274 -0.52 -5.79 16.27
CA ARG A 274 -0.91 -7.22 16.33
C ARG A 274 -0.16 -7.98 17.43
N ALA A 275 1.14 -7.73 17.62
CA ALA A 275 1.93 -8.33 18.69
C ALA A 275 1.42 -7.90 20.07
N HIS A 276 1.08 -6.62 20.23
CA HIS A 276 0.50 -6.07 21.45
C HIS A 276 -0.86 -6.72 21.76
N ASP A 277 -1.77 -6.77 20.80
CA ASP A 277 -3.12 -7.32 20.95
C ASP A 277 -3.09 -8.81 21.26
N ALA A 278 -2.12 -9.54 20.68
CA ALA A 278 -1.90 -10.95 20.98
C ALA A 278 -1.36 -11.21 22.40
N ASN A 279 -0.88 -10.17 23.10
CA ASN A 279 -0.35 -10.21 24.48
C ASN A 279 0.70 -11.31 24.74
N LYS A 280 1.57 -11.57 23.74
CA LYS A 280 2.63 -12.60 23.80
C LYS A 280 3.96 -12.09 24.38
N GLY A 281 4.01 -10.84 24.86
CA GLY A 281 5.24 -10.19 25.35
C GLY A 281 6.27 -9.91 24.24
N ILE A 282 5.79 -9.76 23.00
CA ILE A 282 6.60 -9.38 21.83
C ILE A 282 6.51 -7.87 21.68
N GLU A 283 7.66 -7.21 21.70
CA GLU A 283 7.77 -5.76 21.52
C GLU A 283 8.47 -5.46 20.20
N ILE A 284 7.71 -4.93 19.24
CA ILE A 284 8.21 -4.53 17.93
C ILE A 284 8.47 -3.03 17.92
N LYS A 285 9.64 -2.66 17.42
CA LYS A 285 10.07 -1.27 17.21
C LYS A 285 10.43 -1.04 15.76
N TYR A 286 10.45 0.23 15.36
CA TYR A 286 10.86 0.68 14.05
C TYR A 286 11.82 1.86 14.17
N PHE A 287 12.80 1.92 13.30
CA PHE A 287 13.61 3.11 13.11
C PHE A 287 13.90 3.38 11.64
N VAL A 288 14.01 4.65 11.31
CA VAL A 288 14.64 5.11 10.08
C VAL A 288 16.14 5.18 10.34
N PRO A 289 16.98 4.49 9.56
CA PRO A 289 18.43 4.49 9.78
C PRO A 289 19.05 5.88 9.68
N LYS A 290 20.07 6.12 10.51
CA LYS A 290 20.75 7.42 10.61
C LYS A 290 21.52 7.84 9.35
N GLU A 291 21.87 6.87 8.51
CA GLU A 291 22.48 7.10 7.21
C GLU A 291 21.50 7.70 6.21
N GLY A 292 20.21 7.72 6.55
CA GLY A 292 19.12 8.13 5.68
C GLY A 292 18.35 6.96 5.08
N SER A 293 17.24 7.27 4.46
CA SER A 293 16.39 6.32 3.75
C SER A 293 15.55 7.04 2.71
N ILE A 294 14.61 6.33 2.10
CA ILE A 294 13.68 6.89 1.12
C ILE A 294 12.38 7.35 1.78
N LEU A 295 11.84 8.40 1.19
CA LEU A 295 10.47 8.87 1.36
C LEU A 295 9.70 8.51 0.09
N TRP A 296 8.68 7.70 0.24
CA TRP A 296 7.82 7.30 -0.86
C TRP A 296 6.43 7.92 -0.70
N PHE A 297 5.72 8.06 -1.81
CA PHE A 297 4.35 8.52 -1.88
C PHE A 297 3.54 7.55 -2.73
N ASP A 298 2.32 7.24 -2.28
CA ASP A 298 1.34 6.58 -3.11
C ASP A 298 0.31 7.60 -3.57
N MET A 299 -0.04 7.52 -4.85
CA MET A 299 -0.81 8.52 -5.56
C MET A 299 -2.17 7.98 -5.94
N LEU A 300 -3.24 8.73 -5.71
CA LEU A 300 -4.52 8.49 -6.35
C LEU A 300 -4.51 9.14 -7.72
N ALA A 301 -4.75 8.37 -8.76
CA ALA A 301 -4.74 8.84 -10.15
C ALA A 301 -5.90 8.25 -10.95
N ILE A 302 -6.31 8.97 -12.00
CA ILE A 302 -7.39 8.58 -12.91
C ILE A 302 -6.74 8.12 -14.22
N PRO A 303 -6.87 6.84 -14.62
CA PRO A 303 -6.42 6.41 -15.94
C PRO A 303 -7.10 7.18 -17.07
N LYS A 304 -6.38 7.40 -18.18
CA LYS A 304 -6.90 8.13 -19.33
C LYS A 304 -8.12 7.44 -19.97
N ASP A 305 -8.17 6.13 -19.82
CA ASP A 305 -9.23 5.25 -20.32
C ASP A 305 -10.29 4.88 -19.26
N ALA A 306 -10.35 5.65 -18.15
CA ALA A 306 -11.32 5.43 -17.08
C ALA A 306 -12.75 5.42 -17.61
N PRO A 307 -13.54 4.37 -17.31
CA PRO A 307 -14.95 4.27 -17.75
C PRO A 307 -15.87 5.37 -17.20
N ASP A 308 -15.69 5.78 -15.94
CA ASP A 308 -16.48 6.83 -15.28
C ASP A 308 -15.57 7.84 -14.55
N PRO A 309 -14.96 8.81 -15.26
CA PRO A 309 -14.11 9.84 -14.65
C PRO A 309 -14.83 10.69 -13.60
N ASP A 310 -16.13 10.91 -13.72
CA ASP A 310 -16.88 11.71 -12.73
C ASP A 310 -16.99 10.98 -11.39
N SER A 311 -17.23 9.68 -11.39
CA SER A 311 -17.17 8.85 -10.18
C SER A 311 -15.75 8.82 -9.59
N ALA A 312 -14.71 8.80 -10.43
CA ALA A 312 -13.32 8.91 -10.01
C ALA A 312 -13.05 10.24 -9.29
N TYR A 313 -13.45 11.37 -9.85
CA TYR A 313 -13.33 12.68 -9.18
C TYR A 313 -14.08 12.73 -7.85
N ALA A 314 -15.27 12.16 -7.78
CA ALA A 314 -16.03 12.07 -6.53
C ALA A 314 -15.25 11.30 -5.46
N TYR A 315 -14.60 10.18 -5.84
CA TYR A 315 -13.80 9.37 -4.93
C TYR A 315 -12.51 10.09 -4.49
N LEU A 316 -11.76 10.70 -5.41
CA LEU A 316 -10.58 11.49 -5.07
C LEU A 316 -10.94 12.59 -4.07
N ASN A 317 -12.03 13.31 -4.33
CA ASN A 317 -12.47 14.39 -3.45
C ASN A 317 -12.95 13.87 -2.09
N TYR A 318 -13.60 12.70 -2.05
CA TYR A 318 -14.02 12.02 -0.82
C TYR A 318 -12.81 11.65 0.04
N ILE A 319 -11.80 11.00 -0.53
CA ILE A 319 -10.57 10.63 0.19
C ILE A 319 -9.86 11.87 0.78
N MET A 320 -9.88 13.01 0.08
CA MET A 320 -9.32 14.28 0.60
C MET A 320 -10.19 14.95 1.68
N THR A 321 -11.31 14.36 2.10
CA THR A 321 -12.05 14.83 3.28
C THR A 321 -11.21 14.55 4.52
N PRO A 322 -10.98 15.55 5.41
CA PRO A 322 -10.06 15.38 6.55
C PRO A 322 -10.36 14.19 7.44
N GLN A 323 -11.64 13.94 7.75
CA GLN A 323 -12.04 12.79 8.58
C GLN A 323 -11.75 11.45 7.88
N VAL A 324 -12.09 11.33 6.59
CA VAL A 324 -11.91 10.07 5.84
C VAL A 324 -10.45 9.63 5.82
N ILE A 325 -9.54 10.54 5.47
CA ILE A 325 -8.12 10.20 5.40
C ILE A 325 -7.48 10.04 6.79
N ALA A 326 -7.99 10.74 7.81
CA ALA A 326 -7.57 10.53 9.18
C ALA A 326 -7.95 9.12 9.66
N ASP A 327 -9.16 8.66 9.36
CA ASP A 327 -9.62 7.30 9.73
C ASP A 327 -8.77 6.22 9.04
N ILE A 328 -8.40 6.45 7.78
CA ILE A 328 -7.47 5.56 7.06
C ILE A 328 -6.10 5.54 7.75
N SER A 329 -5.52 6.70 8.06
CA SER A 329 -4.24 6.78 8.78
C SER A 329 -4.30 6.10 10.15
N ASN A 330 -5.38 6.33 10.91
CA ASN A 330 -5.58 5.75 12.23
C ASN A 330 -5.66 4.22 12.17
N PHE A 331 -6.25 3.66 11.12
CA PHE A 331 -6.41 2.23 10.95
C PHE A 331 -5.15 1.58 10.33
N LYS A 332 -4.55 2.20 9.30
CA LYS A 332 -3.45 1.63 8.52
C LYS A 332 -2.06 2.00 9.02
N ARG A 333 -1.96 2.93 9.96
CA ARG A 333 -0.67 3.41 10.50
C ARG A 333 0.26 4.04 9.46
N TYR A 334 -0.30 4.53 8.35
CA TYR A 334 0.43 5.32 7.37
C TYR A 334 0.12 6.80 7.49
N ALA A 335 1.13 7.62 7.29
CA ALA A 335 0.96 9.07 7.25
C ALA A 335 0.20 9.50 5.99
N ASN A 336 -0.64 10.51 6.12
CA ASN A 336 -1.32 11.14 4.99
C ASN A 336 -0.80 12.58 4.77
N ALA A 337 -1.11 13.13 3.62
CA ALA A 337 -0.69 14.48 3.22
C ALA A 337 -1.79 15.54 3.36
N ASN A 338 -2.86 15.27 4.08
CA ASN A 338 -3.95 16.23 4.31
C ASN A 338 -3.68 17.01 5.60
N ALA A 339 -3.23 18.27 5.48
CA ALA A 339 -2.91 19.10 6.64
C ALA A 339 -4.10 19.33 7.56
N ALA A 340 -5.32 19.42 7.00
CA ALA A 340 -6.55 19.62 7.77
C ALA A 340 -6.97 18.36 8.55
N SER A 341 -6.43 17.20 8.22
CA SER A 341 -6.71 15.95 8.93
C SER A 341 -5.90 15.78 10.23
N GLN A 342 -4.81 16.52 10.40
CA GLN A 342 -3.86 16.32 11.51
C GLN A 342 -4.52 16.37 12.91
N PRO A 343 -5.47 17.27 13.21
CA PRO A 343 -6.18 17.26 14.49
C PRO A 343 -7.07 16.04 14.72
N LEU A 344 -7.44 15.33 13.64
CA LEU A 344 -8.33 14.16 13.65
C LEU A 344 -7.55 12.84 13.70
N VAL A 345 -6.25 12.87 13.39
CA VAL A 345 -5.36 11.72 13.54
C VAL A 345 -5.11 11.48 15.03
N LEU A 346 -5.29 10.24 15.47
CA LEU A 346 -5.08 9.84 16.86
C LEU A 346 -3.66 10.21 17.32
N PRO A 347 -3.49 10.70 18.57
CA PRO A 347 -2.15 11.02 19.11
C PRO A 347 -1.17 9.87 18.99
N SER A 348 -1.61 8.62 19.21
CA SER A 348 -0.79 7.41 19.07
C SER A 348 -0.29 7.14 17.65
N VAL A 349 -0.85 7.81 16.65
CA VAL A 349 -0.45 7.74 15.24
C VAL A 349 0.32 8.99 14.84
N ARG A 350 -0.26 10.17 15.14
CA ARG A 350 0.29 11.47 14.76
C ARG A 350 1.65 11.75 15.41
N ASP A 351 1.78 11.38 16.69
CA ASP A 351 2.96 11.69 17.51
C ASP A 351 3.99 10.54 17.51
N ASP A 352 3.73 9.46 16.75
CA ASP A 352 4.66 8.34 16.56
C ASP A 352 5.73 8.70 15.52
N PRO A 353 7.02 8.78 15.90
CA PRO A 353 8.10 9.15 14.97
C PRO A 353 8.34 8.10 13.86
N GLY A 354 7.86 6.87 14.04
CA GLY A 354 7.89 5.84 13.02
C GLY A 354 6.85 6.05 11.93
N ILE A 355 5.77 6.80 12.22
CA ILE A 355 4.70 7.14 11.26
C ILE A 355 4.91 8.54 10.70
N TYR A 356 5.08 9.52 11.57
CA TYR A 356 5.37 10.91 11.24
C TYR A 356 6.77 11.30 11.73
N PRO A 357 7.84 10.99 10.99
CA PRO A 357 9.20 11.32 11.38
C PRO A 357 9.37 12.81 11.69
N PRO A 358 10.11 13.17 12.76
CA PRO A 358 10.36 14.56 13.11
C PRO A 358 11.14 15.32 12.02
N PRO A 359 11.08 16.66 11.99
CA PRO A 359 11.64 17.46 10.90
C PRO A 359 13.12 17.18 10.60
N GLU A 360 13.94 16.99 11.64
CA GLU A 360 15.38 16.69 11.51
C GLU A 360 15.63 15.33 10.84
N GLN A 361 14.76 14.36 11.06
CA GLN A 361 14.84 13.05 10.41
C GLN A 361 14.33 13.12 8.97
N ARG A 362 13.25 13.87 8.74
CA ARG A 362 12.71 14.06 7.38
C ARG A 362 13.69 14.75 6.42
N GLN A 363 14.61 15.56 6.94
CA GLN A 363 15.67 16.17 6.12
C GLN A 363 16.65 15.15 5.54
N LYS A 364 16.82 13.98 6.19
CA LYS A 364 17.69 12.90 5.74
C LYS A 364 17.00 11.91 4.81
N LEU A 365 15.70 12.10 4.56
CA LEU A 365 14.93 11.26 3.67
C LEU A 365 15.02 11.79 2.24
N ALA A 366 15.52 10.97 1.33
CA ALA A 366 15.47 11.24 -0.10
C ALA A 366 14.12 10.85 -0.68
N VAL A 367 13.53 11.68 -1.52
CA VAL A 367 12.38 11.27 -2.33
C VAL A 367 12.83 10.17 -3.29
N GLN A 368 12.10 9.07 -3.34
CA GLN A 368 12.42 7.96 -4.24
C GLN A 368 12.10 8.38 -5.68
N LEU A 369 13.12 8.60 -6.49
CA LEU A 369 12.97 8.93 -7.91
C LEU A 369 12.87 7.68 -8.79
N ALA A 370 12.34 7.83 -10.00
CA ALA A 370 12.33 6.75 -10.98
C ALA A 370 13.76 6.40 -11.45
N ASP A 371 14.05 5.12 -11.55
CA ASP A 371 15.30 4.64 -12.14
C ASP A 371 15.24 4.74 -13.67
N SER A 372 16.40 4.95 -14.30
CA SER A 372 16.52 4.77 -15.75
C SER A 372 16.22 3.31 -16.15
N ALA A 373 15.85 3.10 -17.42
CA ALA A 373 15.59 1.75 -17.92
C ALA A 373 16.82 0.83 -17.78
N ASP A 374 18.03 1.37 -17.95
CA ASP A 374 19.29 0.62 -17.80
C ASP A 374 19.53 0.25 -16.34
N GLN A 375 19.32 1.18 -15.43
CA GLN A 375 19.43 0.96 -13.99
C GLN A 375 18.42 -0.09 -13.52
N THR A 376 17.16 0.04 -13.94
CA THR A 376 16.11 -0.94 -13.61
C THR A 376 16.49 -2.36 -14.06
N ARG A 377 16.96 -2.51 -15.31
CA ARG A 377 17.42 -3.82 -15.83
C ARG A 377 18.61 -4.37 -15.05
N ALA A 378 19.55 -3.51 -14.68
CA ALA A 378 20.74 -3.92 -13.93
C ALA A 378 20.38 -4.35 -12.50
N ILE A 379 19.58 -3.56 -11.78
CA ILE A 379 19.10 -3.90 -10.43
C ILE A 379 18.29 -5.20 -10.47
N THR A 380 17.41 -5.39 -11.47
CA THR A 380 16.63 -6.63 -11.62
C THR A 380 17.52 -7.86 -11.76
N ARG A 381 18.60 -7.78 -12.58
CA ARG A 381 19.55 -8.91 -12.71
C ARG A 381 20.27 -9.22 -11.40
N ILE A 382 20.72 -8.19 -10.68
CA ILE A 382 21.36 -8.35 -9.36
C ILE A 382 20.37 -9.00 -8.38
N TRP A 383 19.11 -8.56 -8.41
CA TRP A 383 18.06 -9.09 -7.54
C TRP A 383 17.76 -10.56 -7.77
N GLN A 384 17.74 -11.00 -9.03
CA GLN A 384 17.57 -12.42 -9.34
C GLN A 384 18.71 -13.28 -8.78
N LYS A 385 19.95 -12.83 -8.91
CA LYS A 385 21.11 -13.49 -8.28
C LYS A 385 20.96 -13.52 -6.75
N PHE A 386 20.58 -12.39 -6.16
CA PHE A 386 20.37 -12.30 -4.72
C PHE A 386 19.27 -13.28 -4.24
N LYS A 387 18.14 -13.38 -4.95
CA LYS A 387 17.05 -14.33 -4.59
C LYS A 387 17.51 -15.78 -4.70
N THR A 388 18.26 -16.14 -5.72
CA THR A 388 18.73 -17.52 -5.94
C THR A 388 19.97 -17.88 -5.13
N GLY A 389 20.66 -16.90 -4.53
CA GLY A 389 21.91 -17.14 -3.78
C GLY A 389 23.13 -17.40 -4.68
N GLN A 390 23.08 -16.96 -5.94
CA GLN A 390 24.16 -17.13 -6.94
C GLN A 390 25.10 -15.93 -7.00
#